data_8a851a6911faa0a1c3164ad312f23c27
#
_entry.id   8a851a6911faa0a1c3164ad312f23c27
#
_cell.length_a   1.000
_cell.length_b   1.000
_cell.length_c   1.000
_cell.angle_alpha   90.00
_cell.angle_beta   90.00
_cell.angle_gamma   90.00
#
_symmetry.space_group_name_H-M   'P 1'
#
loop_
_entity.id
_entity.type
_entity.pdbx_description
1 polymer ?
#
loop_
_entity_poly.entity_id
_entity_poly.type
_entity_poly.pdbx_seq_one_letter_code
_entity_poly.pdbx_strand_id
1 'polypeptide(L)'
;MEIILRKEYSKFINYWLITLLSFIGIIVVVGGLTRLTDSGLSITTWDVVSGILPPLTDKQWEQYFNLYKEIPQFYLLNQNMSMSEFKVIYYWEYIHRILGRILGLFFLMPLVFIYIKKIFNKKYNLNFFILFLLILLQGFIGWYMVKSGLVENTTVSHYRLAIHLNLALILFSAIFWFFLNINSKSN
;
A
#
# COMPACT_ATOMS: atom_id res chain seq x y z
N MET A 1 6.39 -1.41 32.69
CA MET A 1 4.94 -1.23 32.45
C MET A 1 4.48 -2.42 31.63
N GLU A 2 3.71 -3.34 32.27
CA GLU A 2 3.37 -4.62 31.67
C GLU A 2 2.43 -4.49 30.49
N ILE A 3 2.73 -5.22 29.41
CA ILE A 3 1.80 -5.50 28.33
C ILE A 3 0.82 -6.54 28.89
N ILE A 4 -0.38 -6.13 29.25
CA ILE A 4 -1.42 -7.10 29.62
C ILE A 4 -2.00 -7.61 28.30
N LEU A 5 -1.28 -8.53 27.67
CA LEU A 5 -1.80 -9.36 26.59
C LEU A 5 -2.46 -10.58 27.24
N ARG A 6 -3.74 -10.81 26.96
CA ARG A 6 -4.37 -12.08 27.35
C ARG A 6 -3.67 -13.22 26.64
N LYS A 7 -3.11 -14.18 27.39
CA LYS A 7 -2.31 -15.31 26.84
C LYS A 7 -3.03 -16.06 25.70
N GLU A 8 -4.36 -16.16 25.77
CA GLU A 8 -5.18 -16.81 24.73
C GLU A 8 -5.07 -16.18 23.34
N TYR A 9 -4.77 -14.87 23.23
CA TYR A 9 -4.65 -14.15 21.97
C TYR A 9 -3.20 -13.97 21.49
N SER A 10 -2.21 -14.41 22.28
CA SER A 10 -0.79 -14.17 21.96
C SER A 10 -0.39 -14.75 20.60
N LYS A 11 -0.79 -15.98 20.30
CA LYS A 11 -0.51 -16.60 19.00
C LYS A 11 -1.14 -15.83 17.85
N PHE A 12 -2.41 -15.45 17.99
CA PHE A 12 -3.13 -14.66 16.96
C PHE A 12 -2.41 -13.34 16.67
N ILE A 13 -2.05 -12.58 17.70
CA ILE A 13 -1.36 -11.30 17.55
C ILE A 13 0.01 -11.49 16.89
N ASN A 14 0.77 -12.50 17.29
CA ASN A 14 2.07 -12.78 16.68
C ASN A 14 1.96 -13.13 15.20
N TYR A 15 1.05 -14.02 14.82
CA TYR A 15 0.84 -14.36 13.41
C TYR A 15 0.37 -13.15 12.60
N TRP A 16 -0.52 -12.34 13.16
CA TRP A 16 -0.96 -11.11 12.51
C TRP A 16 0.19 -10.14 12.26
N LEU A 17 1.03 -9.87 13.29
CA LEU A 17 2.17 -8.96 13.14
C LEU A 17 3.23 -9.48 12.15
N ILE A 18 3.56 -10.78 12.19
CA ILE A 18 4.48 -11.39 11.22
C ILE A 18 3.92 -11.28 9.79
N THR A 19 2.64 -11.58 9.61
CA THR A 19 2.01 -11.48 8.29
C THR A 19 1.99 -10.04 7.79
N LEU A 20 1.73 -9.04 8.66
CA LEU A 20 1.83 -7.63 8.31
C LEU A 20 3.24 -7.24 7.85
N LEU A 21 4.27 -7.65 8.59
CA LEU A 21 5.67 -7.39 8.24
C LEU A 21 6.02 -7.97 6.87
N SER A 22 5.66 -9.24 6.65
CA SER A 22 5.88 -9.91 5.36
C SER A 22 5.15 -9.19 4.23
N PHE A 23 3.91 -8.77 4.50
CA PHE A 23 3.07 -8.09 3.51
C PHE A 23 3.62 -6.71 3.14
N ILE A 24 4.06 -5.90 4.13
CA ILE A 24 4.71 -4.62 3.87
C ILE A 24 6.00 -4.83 3.05
N GLY A 25 6.81 -5.85 3.39
CA GLY A 25 8.00 -6.20 2.61
C GLY A 25 7.67 -6.51 1.14
N ILE A 26 6.63 -7.31 0.89
CA ILE A 26 6.15 -7.63 -0.47
C ILE A 26 5.71 -6.35 -1.20
N ILE A 27 4.93 -5.47 -0.54
CA ILE A 27 4.46 -4.22 -1.16
C ILE A 27 5.63 -3.30 -1.51
N VAL A 28 6.65 -3.22 -0.67
CA VAL A 28 7.86 -2.42 -0.94
C VAL A 28 8.58 -2.97 -2.18
N VAL A 29 8.74 -4.29 -2.30
CA VAL A 29 9.34 -4.92 -3.48
C VAL A 29 8.51 -4.64 -4.74
N VAL A 30 7.20 -4.86 -4.70
CA VAL A 30 6.31 -4.58 -5.84
C VAL A 30 6.32 -3.10 -6.21
N GLY A 31 6.33 -2.19 -5.23
CA GLY A 31 6.48 -0.74 -5.47
C GLY A 31 7.81 -0.39 -6.15
N GLY A 32 8.91 -1.05 -5.75
CA GLY A 32 10.21 -0.93 -6.40
C GLY A 32 10.15 -1.39 -7.86
N LEU A 33 9.51 -2.53 -8.15
CA LEU A 33 9.32 -3.02 -9.51
C LEU A 33 8.44 -2.07 -10.34
N THR A 34 7.36 -1.54 -9.77
CA THR A 34 6.51 -0.51 -10.40
C THR A 34 7.33 0.71 -10.79
N ARG A 35 8.30 1.11 -9.96
CA ARG A 35 9.21 2.22 -10.26
C ARG A 35 10.22 1.87 -11.35
N LEU A 36 10.83 0.68 -11.29
CA LEU A 36 11.83 0.23 -12.26
C LEU A 36 11.26 -0.01 -13.67
N THR A 37 9.97 -0.32 -13.75
CA THR A 37 9.24 -0.54 -15.02
C THR A 37 8.53 0.72 -15.52
N ASP A 38 8.76 1.88 -14.90
CA ASP A 38 8.11 3.15 -15.19
C ASP A 38 6.55 3.07 -15.23
N SER A 39 5.98 2.13 -14.45
CA SER A 39 4.55 1.79 -14.46
C SER A 39 3.69 2.71 -13.59
N GLY A 40 4.30 3.56 -12.75
CA GLY A 40 3.60 4.27 -11.67
C GLY A 40 2.67 5.42 -12.09
N LEU A 41 2.47 5.65 -13.40
CA LEU A 41 1.54 6.63 -13.97
C LEU A 41 0.59 6.00 -14.99
N SER A 42 0.53 4.67 -15.09
CA SER A 42 -0.29 3.96 -16.08
C SER A 42 -1.79 4.02 -15.81
N ILE A 43 -2.19 4.17 -14.54
CA ILE A 43 -3.59 4.29 -14.12
C ILE A 43 -3.87 5.75 -13.78
N THR A 44 -4.47 6.46 -14.71
CA THR A 44 -4.72 7.91 -14.63
C THR A 44 -5.91 8.29 -13.77
N THR A 45 -6.86 7.37 -13.58
CA THR A 45 -8.05 7.58 -12.75
C THR A 45 -7.83 7.09 -11.32
N TRP A 46 -8.50 7.73 -10.36
CA TRP A 46 -8.47 7.31 -8.97
C TRP A 46 -9.86 6.88 -8.51
N ASP A 47 -10.17 5.61 -8.75
CA ASP A 47 -11.41 5.00 -8.36
C ASP A 47 -11.20 4.10 -7.15
N VAL A 48 -11.69 4.53 -5.98
CA VAL A 48 -11.49 3.80 -4.73
C VAL A 48 -12.20 2.46 -4.74
N VAL A 49 -13.43 2.41 -5.26
CA VAL A 49 -14.27 1.22 -5.27
C VAL A 49 -14.25 0.53 -6.63
N SER A 50 -14.53 1.25 -7.74
CA SER A 50 -14.55 0.67 -9.09
C SER A 50 -13.18 0.18 -9.55
N GLY A 51 -12.09 0.80 -9.09
CA GLY A 51 -10.71 0.37 -9.36
C GLY A 51 -10.24 -0.88 -8.59
N ILE A 52 -11.14 -1.63 -7.95
CA ILE A 52 -10.82 -2.92 -7.32
C ILE A 52 -10.70 -4.02 -8.37
N LEU A 53 -11.48 -3.95 -9.44
CA LEU A 53 -11.38 -4.89 -10.56
C LEU A 53 -10.57 -4.27 -11.70
N PRO A 54 -9.69 -5.06 -12.35
CA PRO A 54 -9.01 -4.59 -13.55
C PRO A 54 -10.00 -4.51 -14.72
N PRO A 55 -9.64 -3.85 -15.83
CA PRO A 55 -10.46 -3.89 -17.04
C PRO A 55 -10.68 -5.34 -17.50
N LEU A 56 -11.94 -5.74 -17.69
CA LEU A 56 -12.32 -7.11 -18.04
C LEU A 56 -12.66 -7.26 -19.53
N THR A 57 -12.99 -6.16 -20.23
CA THR A 57 -13.38 -6.17 -21.64
C THR A 57 -12.41 -5.35 -22.49
N ASP A 58 -12.29 -5.68 -23.77
CA ASP A 58 -11.42 -4.92 -24.68
C ASP A 58 -11.84 -3.44 -24.76
N LYS A 59 -13.13 -3.14 -24.72
CA LYS A 59 -13.62 -1.77 -24.66
C LYS A 59 -13.11 -1.00 -23.43
N GLN A 60 -13.06 -1.64 -22.25
CA GLN A 60 -12.50 -1.03 -21.06
C GLN A 60 -10.99 -0.82 -21.20
N TRP A 61 -10.25 -1.80 -21.76
CA TRP A 61 -8.81 -1.66 -22.03
C TRP A 61 -8.52 -0.50 -22.96
N GLU A 62 -9.30 -0.33 -24.04
CA GLU A 62 -9.18 0.80 -24.95
C GLU A 62 -9.43 2.14 -24.22
N GLN A 63 -10.44 2.21 -23.35
CA GLN A 63 -10.72 3.40 -22.56
C GLN A 63 -9.55 3.79 -21.67
N TYR A 64 -8.99 2.84 -20.89
CA TYR A 64 -7.85 3.11 -20.03
C TYR A 64 -6.59 3.46 -20.83
N PHE A 65 -6.35 2.81 -21.96
CA PHE A 65 -5.22 3.14 -22.81
C PHE A 65 -5.37 4.52 -23.45
N ASN A 66 -6.57 4.91 -23.86
CA ASN A 66 -6.80 6.26 -24.39
C ASN A 66 -6.58 7.34 -23.33
N LEU A 67 -7.02 7.13 -22.09
CA LEU A 67 -6.70 8.02 -20.97
C LEU A 67 -5.19 8.12 -20.70
N TYR A 68 -4.46 7.00 -20.81
CA TYR A 68 -3.01 7.00 -20.68
C TYR A 68 -2.31 7.78 -21.79
N LYS A 69 -2.85 7.76 -23.01
CA LYS A 69 -2.32 8.53 -24.15
C LYS A 69 -2.38 10.05 -23.95
N GLU A 70 -3.19 10.53 -23.03
CA GLU A 70 -3.35 11.96 -22.75
C GLU A 70 -2.28 12.53 -21.79
N ILE A 71 -1.48 11.68 -21.13
CA ILE A 71 -0.47 12.13 -20.16
C ILE A 71 0.91 12.33 -20.79
N PRO A 72 1.78 13.20 -20.17
CA PRO A 72 3.13 13.48 -20.67
C PRO A 72 3.99 12.24 -20.87
N GLN A 73 3.88 11.23 -20.00
CA GLN A 73 4.66 10.00 -20.13
C GLN A 73 4.43 9.31 -21.48
N PHE A 74 3.20 9.25 -21.96
CA PHE A 74 2.91 8.59 -23.23
C PHE A 74 3.50 9.36 -24.40
N TYR A 75 3.17 10.64 -24.57
CA TYR A 75 3.57 11.38 -25.77
C TYR A 75 5.04 11.81 -25.78
N LEU A 76 5.77 11.73 -24.64
CA LEU A 76 7.20 12.01 -24.61
C LEU A 76 8.06 10.75 -24.64
N LEU A 77 7.59 9.63 -24.03
CA LEU A 77 8.39 8.42 -23.86
C LEU A 77 7.82 7.18 -24.56
N ASN A 78 6.50 7.05 -24.66
CA ASN A 78 5.83 5.80 -25.01
C ASN A 78 4.92 5.92 -26.25
N GLN A 79 5.20 6.83 -27.18
CA GLN A 79 4.35 7.10 -28.37
C GLN A 79 4.03 5.85 -29.21
N ASN A 80 4.97 4.90 -29.27
CA ASN A 80 4.83 3.67 -30.05
C ASN A 80 4.37 2.47 -29.22
N MET A 81 3.96 2.70 -27.97
CA MET A 81 3.53 1.62 -27.07
C MET A 81 2.28 0.92 -27.60
N SER A 82 2.35 -0.40 -27.68
CA SER A 82 1.23 -1.25 -28.03
C SER A 82 0.29 -1.47 -26.84
N MET A 83 -0.95 -1.92 -27.11
CA MET A 83 -1.91 -2.31 -26.07
C MET A 83 -1.35 -3.42 -25.14
N SER A 84 -0.56 -4.35 -25.67
CA SER A 84 0.04 -5.42 -24.88
C SER A 84 1.08 -4.89 -23.87
N GLU A 85 1.92 -3.96 -24.29
CA GLU A 85 2.90 -3.30 -23.41
C GLU A 85 2.21 -2.43 -22.35
N PHE A 86 1.15 -1.70 -22.75
CA PHE A 86 0.33 -0.94 -21.79
C PHE A 86 -0.26 -1.84 -20.71
N LYS A 87 -0.81 -3.01 -21.07
CA LYS A 87 -1.34 -3.98 -20.09
C LYS A 87 -0.28 -4.40 -19.06
N VAL A 88 0.98 -4.56 -19.46
CA VAL A 88 2.07 -4.93 -18.53
C VAL A 88 2.30 -3.84 -17.48
N ILE A 89 2.47 -2.57 -17.90
CA ILE A 89 2.68 -1.47 -16.96
C ILE A 89 1.44 -1.22 -16.11
N TYR A 90 0.24 -1.37 -16.67
CA TYR A 90 -1.02 -1.27 -15.95
C TYR A 90 -1.09 -2.30 -14.80
N TYR A 91 -0.74 -3.57 -15.06
CA TYR A 91 -0.81 -4.62 -14.04
C TYR A 91 0.21 -4.42 -12.91
N TRP A 92 1.42 -3.92 -13.17
CA TRP A 92 2.37 -3.58 -12.11
C TRP A 92 1.80 -2.55 -11.14
N GLU A 93 1.26 -1.45 -11.66
CA GLU A 93 0.63 -0.43 -10.83
C GLU A 93 -0.64 -0.95 -10.14
N TYR A 94 -1.48 -1.68 -10.85
CA TYR A 94 -2.70 -2.27 -10.31
C TYR A 94 -2.43 -3.20 -9.13
N ILE A 95 -1.47 -4.13 -9.27
CA ILE A 95 -1.10 -5.06 -8.20
C ILE A 95 -0.61 -4.29 -6.97
N HIS A 96 0.23 -3.28 -7.15
CA HIS A 96 0.69 -2.44 -6.05
C HIS A 96 -0.47 -1.74 -5.33
N ARG A 97 -1.42 -1.18 -6.08
CA ARG A 97 -2.60 -0.50 -5.52
C ARG A 97 -3.54 -1.47 -4.79
N ILE A 98 -3.75 -2.68 -5.31
CA ILE A 98 -4.59 -3.72 -4.67
C ILE A 98 -3.95 -4.20 -3.37
N LEU A 99 -2.65 -4.49 -3.39
CA LEU A 99 -1.93 -4.88 -2.17
C LEU A 99 -2.03 -3.81 -1.09
N GLY A 100 -1.93 -2.52 -1.43
CA GLY A 100 -2.13 -1.43 -0.47
C GLY A 100 -3.53 -1.41 0.14
N ARG A 101 -4.59 -1.65 -0.65
CA ARG A 101 -5.98 -1.75 -0.15
C ARG A 101 -6.15 -2.95 0.78
N ILE A 102 -5.64 -4.11 0.37
CA ILE A 102 -5.69 -5.35 1.18
C ILE A 102 -4.94 -5.15 2.49
N LEU A 103 -3.77 -4.50 2.51
CA LEU A 103 -3.03 -4.19 3.73
C LEU A 103 -3.87 -3.37 4.71
N GLY A 104 -4.54 -2.32 4.22
CA GLY A 104 -5.42 -1.48 5.04
C GLY A 104 -6.55 -2.27 5.70
N LEU A 105 -7.24 -3.13 4.94
CA LEU A 105 -8.30 -4.01 5.46
C LEU A 105 -7.75 -5.07 6.41
N PHE A 106 -6.62 -5.68 6.05
CA PHE A 106 -5.96 -6.71 6.86
C PHE A 106 -5.43 -6.15 8.19
N PHE A 107 -5.15 -4.85 8.26
CA PHE A 107 -4.83 -4.17 9.51
C PHE A 107 -6.10 -3.81 10.29
N LEU A 108 -7.10 -3.25 9.63
CA LEU A 108 -8.32 -2.74 10.25
C LEU A 108 -9.16 -3.83 10.93
N MET A 109 -9.36 -4.98 10.26
CA MET A 109 -10.23 -6.04 10.80
C MET A 109 -9.72 -6.58 12.14
N PRO A 110 -8.45 -6.99 12.30
CA PRO A 110 -7.92 -7.40 13.60
C PRO A 110 -7.87 -6.25 14.61
N LEU A 111 -7.63 -5.01 14.18
CA LEU A 111 -7.66 -3.85 15.07
C LEU A 111 -9.04 -3.68 15.74
N VAL A 112 -10.12 -3.78 14.97
CA VAL A 112 -11.50 -3.71 15.46
C VAL A 112 -11.77 -4.88 16.43
N PHE A 113 -11.35 -6.09 16.08
CA PHE A 113 -11.46 -7.26 16.95
C PHE A 113 -10.71 -7.08 18.28
N ILE A 114 -9.47 -6.58 18.23
CA ILE A 114 -8.65 -6.28 19.40
C ILE A 114 -9.36 -5.28 20.32
N TYR A 115 -9.96 -4.24 19.73
CA TYR A 115 -10.66 -3.20 20.47
C TYR A 115 -11.94 -3.73 21.12
N ILE A 116 -12.78 -4.48 20.40
CA ILE A 116 -14.03 -5.07 20.93
C ILE A 116 -13.73 -6.07 22.04
N LYS A 117 -12.73 -6.92 21.87
CA LYS A 117 -12.35 -7.94 22.87
C LYS A 117 -11.52 -7.39 24.03
N LYS A 118 -11.14 -6.11 24.00
CA LYS A 118 -10.30 -5.46 25.01
C LYS A 118 -9.01 -6.26 25.29
N ILE A 119 -8.34 -6.69 24.21
CA ILE A 119 -7.16 -7.56 24.27
C ILE A 119 -5.96 -6.82 24.87
N PHE A 120 -5.82 -5.53 24.55
CA PHE A 120 -4.79 -4.65 25.08
C PHE A 120 -5.36 -3.56 25.99
N ASN A 121 -4.49 -2.95 26.79
CA ASN A 121 -4.82 -1.76 27.55
C ASN A 121 -4.98 -0.52 26.64
N LYS A 122 -5.51 0.59 27.19
CA LYS A 122 -5.77 1.84 26.43
C LYS A 122 -4.54 2.37 25.69
N LYS A 123 -3.32 2.26 26.27
CA LYS A 123 -2.10 2.77 25.67
C LYS A 123 -1.74 2.01 24.40
N TYR A 124 -1.82 0.68 24.40
CA TYR A 124 -1.52 -0.12 23.22
C TYR A 124 -2.62 0.01 22.16
N ASN A 125 -3.88 0.11 22.56
CA ASN A 125 -4.96 0.41 21.64
C ASN A 125 -4.73 1.74 20.91
N LEU A 126 -4.27 2.78 21.63
CA LEU A 126 -3.92 4.06 21.01
C LEU A 126 -2.74 3.91 20.03
N ASN A 127 -1.70 3.17 20.38
CA ASN A 127 -0.56 2.95 19.51
C ASN A 127 -0.96 2.24 18.22
N PHE A 128 -1.78 1.19 18.29
CA PHE A 128 -2.29 0.51 17.09
C PHE A 128 -3.21 1.40 16.28
N PHE A 129 -4.00 2.26 16.92
CA PHE A 129 -4.81 3.25 16.23
C PHE A 129 -3.92 4.29 15.49
N ILE A 130 -2.83 4.75 16.10
CA ILE A 130 -1.85 5.62 15.44
C ILE A 130 -1.21 4.93 14.23
N LEU A 131 -0.84 3.64 14.37
CA LEU A 131 -0.33 2.87 13.22
C LEU A 131 -1.36 2.78 12.08
N PHE A 132 -2.63 2.61 12.40
CA PHE A 132 -3.70 2.63 11.40
C PHE A 132 -3.79 3.99 10.68
N LEU A 133 -3.72 5.09 11.43
CA LEU A 133 -3.68 6.44 10.83
C LEU A 133 -2.44 6.62 9.93
N LEU A 134 -1.29 6.08 10.30
CA LEU A 134 -0.09 6.10 9.46
C LEU A 134 -0.27 5.27 8.18
N ILE A 135 -1.00 4.14 8.22
CA ILE A 135 -1.35 3.37 7.02
C ILE A 135 -2.29 4.18 6.10
N LEU A 136 -3.26 4.89 6.65
CA LEU A 136 -4.11 5.79 5.86
C LEU A 136 -3.29 6.94 5.24
N LEU A 137 -2.39 7.53 6.02
CA LEU A 137 -1.46 8.56 5.54
C LEU A 137 -0.55 8.02 4.42
N GLN A 138 -0.07 6.78 4.55
CA GLN A 138 0.71 6.11 3.50
C GLN A 138 -0.09 6.01 2.19
N GLY A 139 -1.35 5.62 2.27
CA GLY A 139 -2.26 5.58 1.11
C GLY A 139 -2.48 6.97 0.50
N PHE A 140 -2.68 7.99 1.33
CA PHE A 140 -2.84 9.37 0.89
C PHE A 140 -1.58 9.92 0.18
N ILE A 141 -0.39 9.68 0.75
CA ILE A 141 0.88 10.09 0.13
C ILE A 141 1.09 9.37 -1.20
N GLY A 142 0.77 8.08 -1.28
CA GLY A 142 0.83 7.33 -2.53
C GLY A 142 -0.11 7.89 -3.60
N TRP A 143 -1.36 8.21 -3.23
CA TRP A 143 -2.29 8.90 -4.13
C TRP A 143 -1.77 10.27 -4.59
N TYR A 144 -1.31 11.11 -3.66
CA TYR A 144 -0.78 12.43 -3.97
C TYR A 144 0.43 12.36 -4.90
N MET A 145 1.31 11.38 -4.67
CA MET A 145 2.49 11.13 -5.48
C MET A 145 2.12 10.87 -6.96
N VAL A 146 1.16 10.00 -7.21
CA VAL A 146 0.68 9.68 -8.56
C VAL A 146 -0.06 10.86 -9.17
N LYS A 147 -1.07 11.39 -8.46
CA LYS A 147 -1.90 12.51 -8.95
C LYS A 147 -1.07 13.70 -9.42
N SER A 148 -0.05 14.04 -8.67
CA SER A 148 0.83 15.17 -8.99
C SER A 148 1.86 14.85 -10.09
N GLY A 149 2.13 13.57 -10.38
CA GLY A 149 2.98 13.13 -11.48
C GLY A 149 2.29 13.15 -12.84
N LEU A 150 0.95 13.00 -12.86
CA LEU A 150 0.17 12.90 -14.09
C LEU A 150 0.09 14.21 -14.91
N VAL A 151 0.34 15.37 -14.29
CA VAL A 151 0.06 16.68 -14.93
C VAL A 151 1.23 17.18 -15.77
N GLU A 152 2.46 17.14 -15.26
CA GLU A 152 3.61 17.81 -15.90
C GLU A 152 4.84 16.91 -16.04
N ASN A 153 4.82 15.71 -15.46
CA ASN A 153 6.00 14.86 -15.39
C ASN A 153 5.84 13.57 -16.19
N THR A 154 6.96 13.05 -16.66
CA THR A 154 7.01 11.73 -17.30
C THR A 154 7.20 10.59 -16.31
N THR A 155 7.57 10.92 -15.06
CA THR A 155 7.78 9.94 -13.98
C THR A 155 7.34 10.52 -12.64
N VAL A 156 7.13 9.65 -11.67
CA VAL A 156 6.84 10.03 -10.28
C VAL A 156 8.04 10.77 -9.67
N SER A 157 7.78 11.86 -8.94
CA SER A 157 8.82 12.66 -8.27
C SER A 157 9.66 11.82 -7.29
N HIS A 158 10.99 11.91 -7.39
CA HIS A 158 11.92 11.22 -6.50
C HIS A 158 11.74 11.61 -5.02
N TYR A 159 11.47 12.88 -4.73
CA TYR A 159 11.24 13.35 -3.35
C TYR A 159 9.97 12.75 -2.74
N ARG A 160 8.87 12.70 -3.50
CA ARG A 160 7.60 12.12 -3.02
C ARG A 160 7.72 10.62 -2.85
N LEU A 161 8.43 9.95 -3.77
CA LEU A 161 8.77 8.54 -3.66
C LEU A 161 9.60 8.25 -2.40
N ALA A 162 10.62 9.07 -2.12
CA ALA A 162 11.44 8.95 -0.92
C ALA A 162 10.60 9.10 0.36
N ILE A 163 9.69 10.08 0.42
CA ILE A 163 8.78 10.26 1.56
C ILE A 163 7.90 9.03 1.74
N HIS A 164 7.29 8.53 0.66
CA HIS A 164 6.44 7.34 0.68
C HIS A 164 7.19 6.09 1.17
N LEU A 165 8.39 5.85 0.66
CA LEU A 165 9.23 4.72 1.08
C LEU A 165 9.67 4.85 2.54
N ASN A 166 10.14 6.03 2.97
CA ASN A 166 10.55 6.24 4.37
C ASN A 166 9.38 6.00 5.34
N LEU A 167 8.18 6.46 5.00
CA LEU A 167 7.01 6.19 5.83
C LEU A 167 6.68 4.69 5.90
N ALA A 168 6.84 3.93 4.79
CA ALA A 168 6.69 2.49 4.79
C ALA A 168 7.72 1.80 5.70
N LEU A 169 8.97 2.26 5.70
CA LEU A 169 10.03 1.73 6.58
C LEU A 169 9.77 2.07 8.06
N ILE A 170 9.23 3.26 8.35
CA ILE A 170 8.82 3.64 9.71
C ILE A 170 7.69 2.72 10.19
N LEU A 171 6.67 2.46 9.36
CA LEU A 171 5.59 1.54 9.67
C LEU A 171 6.11 0.12 9.92
N PHE A 172 6.98 -0.38 9.05
CA PHE A 172 7.61 -1.69 9.22
C PHE A 172 8.37 -1.77 10.55
N SER A 173 9.23 -0.78 10.84
CA SER A 173 10.03 -0.73 12.06
C SER A 173 9.16 -0.65 13.31
N ALA A 174 8.09 0.12 13.30
CA ALA A 174 7.16 0.24 14.41
C ALA A 174 6.42 -1.08 14.69
N ILE A 175 5.92 -1.76 13.64
CA ILE A 175 5.26 -3.07 13.76
C ILE A 175 6.25 -4.13 14.25
N PHE A 176 7.49 -4.12 13.73
CA PHE A 176 8.55 -5.02 14.17
C PHE A 176 8.93 -4.80 15.65
N TRP A 177 9.02 -3.54 16.06
CA TRP A 177 9.26 -3.21 17.48
C TRP A 177 8.11 -3.73 18.39
N PHE A 178 6.85 -3.60 17.97
CA PHE A 178 5.72 -4.20 18.71
C PHE A 178 5.82 -5.71 18.79
N PHE A 179 6.16 -6.37 17.68
CA PHE A 179 6.36 -7.81 17.65
C PHE A 179 7.44 -8.26 18.65
N LEU A 180 8.58 -7.61 18.67
CA LEU A 180 9.67 -7.92 19.61
C LEU A 180 9.24 -7.70 21.07
N ASN A 181 8.57 -6.57 21.37
CA ASN A 181 8.16 -6.26 22.75
C ASN A 181 7.08 -7.24 23.29
N ILE A 182 6.19 -7.73 22.44
CA ILE A 182 5.19 -8.72 22.84
C ILE A 182 5.88 -10.05 23.16
N ASN A 183 6.88 -10.47 22.37
CA ASN A 183 7.54 -11.75 22.53
C ASN A 183 8.61 -11.74 23.64
N SER A 184 9.32 -10.63 23.87
CA SER A 184 10.35 -10.54 24.92
C SER A 184 9.76 -10.63 26.34
N LYS A 185 8.46 -10.42 26.50
CA LYS A 185 7.78 -10.47 27.80
C LYS A 185 6.97 -11.74 28.03
N SER A 186 6.94 -12.64 27.04
CA SER A 186 6.28 -13.95 27.20
C SER A 186 7.25 -15.05 27.65
N ASN A 187 8.55 -14.74 27.72
CA ASN A 187 9.59 -15.56 28.34
C ASN A 187 9.88 -15.04 29.75
#